data_0527d36f51a4b4b5e52d82450e39ba13
#
_entry.id   0527d36f51a4b4b5e52d82450e39ba13
#
_cell.length_a   1.000
_cell.length_b   1.000
_cell.length_c   1.000
_cell.angle_alpha   90.00
_cell.angle_beta   90.00
_cell.angle_gamma   90.00
#
_symmetry.space_group_name_H-M   'P 1'
#
loop_
_entity.id
_entity.type
_entity.pdbx_description
1 polymer ?
#
loop_
_entity_poly.entity_id
_entity_poly.type
_entity_poly.pdbx_seq_one_letter_code
_entity_poly.pdbx_strand_id
1 'polypeptide(L)'
;MIKWQTGRYHPVVDLPNEYEVRDFTGGNYTPSRFEYDIGRYDELRPGMYSTDLFSDGRFLHIGIDIGAPVGTPCMAFDQGEISHFGYNPADGDYGYVIITKHLVDNKPIWALYGHLSAESIKGKKIGQKISRGEVICWMGEKHENGGWESHLHFQLSINEPETHDMPGVVDPKKRDEALENYPDPRLVLGPIY
;
A
#
# COMPACT_ATOMS: atom_id res chain seq x y z
N MET A 1 12.98 -19.61 1.15
CA MET A 1 12.15 -18.73 2.01
C MET A 1 12.95 -17.47 2.28
N ILE A 2 12.33 -16.29 2.33
CA ILE A 2 12.99 -15.01 2.64
C ILE A 2 13.07 -14.87 4.15
N LYS A 3 14.24 -14.50 4.68
CA LYS A 3 14.42 -14.24 6.12
C LYS A 3 14.16 -12.77 6.39
N TRP A 4 12.94 -12.45 6.79
CA TRP A 4 12.55 -11.11 7.19
C TRP A 4 13.17 -10.76 8.55
N GLN A 5 13.66 -9.53 8.67
CA GLN A 5 14.25 -9.01 9.91
C GLN A 5 13.29 -7.99 10.53
N THR A 6 12.14 -8.48 11.01
CA THR A 6 11.12 -7.65 11.66
C THR A 6 11.74 -6.80 12.79
N GLY A 7 11.38 -5.53 12.84
CA GLY A 7 11.94 -4.54 13.77
C GLY A 7 13.23 -3.84 13.30
N ARG A 8 13.80 -4.26 12.16
CA ARG A 8 14.95 -3.58 11.54
C ARG A 8 14.52 -2.41 10.66
N TYR A 9 13.35 -2.47 10.05
CA TYR A 9 12.89 -1.55 9.03
C TYR A 9 12.41 -0.22 9.61
N HIS A 10 12.45 0.82 8.80
CA HIS A 10 11.88 2.11 9.16
C HIS A 10 10.36 2.09 8.95
N PRO A 11 9.53 2.71 9.80
CA PRO A 11 8.12 2.90 9.53
C PRO A 11 7.89 3.59 8.18
N VAL A 12 6.87 3.17 7.43
CA VAL A 12 6.50 3.84 6.16
C VAL A 12 5.65 5.08 6.40
N VAL A 13 5.00 5.16 7.56
CA VAL A 13 4.28 6.32 8.08
C VAL A 13 4.54 6.39 9.58
N ASP A 14 4.76 7.58 10.11
CA ASP A 14 4.87 7.80 11.55
C ASP A 14 3.48 7.75 12.18
N LEU A 15 3.14 6.60 12.79
CA LEU A 15 1.88 6.40 13.47
C LEU A 15 1.91 7.05 14.86
N PRO A 16 0.83 7.73 15.27
CA PRO A 16 0.67 8.20 16.66
C PRO A 16 0.49 7.02 17.63
N ASN A 17 0.49 7.31 18.93
CA ASN A 17 0.27 6.28 19.95
C ASN A 17 -1.16 5.70 19.91
N GLU A 18 -2.11 6.47 19.37
CA GLU A 18 -3.53 6.08 19.28
C GLU A 18 -3.99 6.15 17.84
N TYR A 19 -4.51 5.04 17.34
CA TYR A 19 -5.16 4.90 16.04
C TYR A 19 -6.20 3.78 16.10
N GLU A 20 -7.11 3.74 15.13
CA GLU A 20 -8.12 2.69 15.05
C GLU A 20 -7.64 1.55 14.13
N VAL A 21 -7.80 0.30 14.56
CA VAL A 21 -7.69 -0.86 13.65
C VAL A 21 -9.10 -1.20 13.18
N ARG A 22 -9.33 -1.03 11.88
CA ARG A 22 -10.65 -1.20 11.26
C ARG A 22 -10.98 -2.68 11.02
N ASP A 23 -12.27 -2.99 11.05
CA ASP A 23 -12.80 -4.27 10.62
C ASP A 23 -13.84 -4.05 9.51
N PHE A 24 -13.45 -4.39 8.29
CA PHE A 24 -14.30 -4.23 7.12
C PHE A 24 -15.02 -5.51 6.69
N THR A 25 -14.84 -6.62 7.39
CA THR A 25 -15.44 -7.93 7.04
C THR A 25 -16.97 -7.93 7.10
N GLY A 26 -17.55 -7.06 7.95
CA GLY A 26 -18.99 -6.89 8.08
C GLY A 26 -19.65 -5.94 7.08
N GLY A 27 -18.89 -5.38 6.13
CA GLY A 27 -19.40 -4.40 5.16
C GLY A 27 -19.76 -3.04 5.77
N ASN A 28 -19.24 -2.73 6.95
CA ASN A 28 -19.43 -1.42 7.57
C ASN A 28 -18.23 -0.52 7.30
N TYR A 29 -18.44 0.52 6.50
CA TYR A 29 -17.41 1.45 6.04
C TYR A 29 -17.59 2.86 6.61
N THR A 30 -18.15 2.98 7.81
CA THR A 30 -18.29 4.28 8.49
C THR A 30 -16.91 4.91 8.69
N PRO A 31 -16.78 6.25 8.57
CA PRO A 31 -15.52 6.91 8.82
C PRO A 31 -14.94 6.62 10.21
N SER A 32 -13.62 6.56 10.32
CA SER A 32 -12.91 6.44 11.60
C SER A 32 -13.20 7.66 12.49
N ARG A 33 -13.16 7.46 13.79
CA ARG A 33 -13.18 8.54 14.80
C ARG A 33 -11.79 9.06 15.11
N PHE A 34 -10.76 8.32 14.69
CA PHE A 34 -9.37 8.67 14.86
C PHE A 34 -8.86 9.33 13.58
N GLU A 35 -7.87 10.19 13.72
CA GLU A 35 -7.18 10.83 12.60
C GLU A 35 -6.35 9.82 11.79
N TYR A 36 -5.91 8.74 12.46
CA TYR A 36 -5.20 7.62 11.86
C TYR A 36 -5.96 6.32 12.05
N ASP A 37 -5.97 5.50 11.03
CA ASP A 37 -6.55 4.15 11.11
C ASP A 37 -5.80 3.14 10.25
N ILE A 38 -6.06 1.86 10.50
CA ILE A 38 -5.42 0.74 9.80
C ILE A 38 -6.49 -0.17 9.21
N GLY A 39 -6.48 -0.31 7.89
CA GLY A 39 -7.19 -1.36 7.16
C GLY A 39 -6.29 -2.59 7.02
N ARG A 40 -6.83 -3.77 7.33
CA ARG A 40 -6.03 -4.98 7.51
C ARG A 40 -5.66 -5.66 6.19
N TYR A 41 -4.54 -6.37 6.24
CA TYR A 41 -4.11 -7.33 5.23
C TYR A 41 -4.92 -8.63 5.32
N ASP A 42 -5.08 -9.33 4.17
CA ASP A 42 -5.83 -10.58 4.06
C ASP A 42 -7.26 -10.46 4.60
N GLU A 43 -7.92 -9.38 4.24
CA GLU A 43 -9.23 -9.01 4.75
C GLU A 43 -10.30 -9.04 3.65
N LEU A 44 -11.35 -9.81 3.86
CA LEU A 44 -12.53 -9.80 3.00
C LEU A 44 -13.32 -8.51 3.22
N ARG A 45 -13.57 -7.74 2.14
CA ARG A 45 -14.26 -6.45 2.19
C ARG A 45 -15.48 -6.44 1.27
N PRO A 46 -16.55 -7.16 1.59
CA PRO A 46 -17.72 -7.30 0.74
C PRO A 46 -18.42 -5.96 0.53
N GLY A 47 -18.66 -5.57 -0.74
CA GLY A 47 -19.37 -4.34 -1.10
C GLY A 47 -18.56 -3.03 -1.02
N MET A 48 -17.28 -3.08 -0.61
CA MET A 48 -16.41 -1.90 -0.62
C MET A 48 -16.02 -1.50 -2.06
N TYR A 49 -15.71 -2.46 -2.88
CA TYR A 49 -15.22 -2.29 -4.24
C TYR A 49 -16.38 -2.43 -5.23
N SER A 50 -17.06 -1.31 -5.51
CA SER A 50 -18.33 -1.28 -6.26
C SER A 50 -18.25 -0.62 -7.63
N THR A 51 -17.06 -0.12 -8.04
CA THR A 51 -16.87 0.45 -9.37
C THR A 51 -16.69 -0.62 -10.44
N ASP A 52 -16.82 -0.25 -11.71
CA ASP A 52 -16.67 -1.16 -12.86
C ASP A 52 -15.31 -1.88 -12.86
N LEU A 53 -14.29 -1.26 -12.29
CA LEU A 53 -12.94 -1.83 -12.12
C LEU A 53 -12.96 -3.19 -11.37
N PHE A 54 -13.93 -3.39 -10.48
CA PHE A 54 -14.06 -4.58 -9.62
C PHE A 54 -15.24 -5.47 -10.00
N SER A 55 -15.78 -5.31 -11.22
CA SER A 55 -16.92 -6.09 -11.72
C SER A 55 -16.66 -7.61 -11.81
N ASP A 56 -15.39 -8.01 -11.74
CA ASP A 56 -14.93 -9.40 -11.69
C ASP A 56 -15.06 -10.08 -10.31
N GLY A 57 -15.56 -9.34 -9.30
CA GLY A 57 -15.84 -9.88 -7.96
C GLY A 57 -14.61 -9.99 -7.04
N ARG A 58 -13.60 -9.17 -7.24
CA ARG A 58 -12.44 -9.04 -6.35
C ARG A 58 -12.82 -8.26 -5.10
N PHE A 59 -12.60 -8.81 -3.92
CA PHE A 59 -12.85 -8.13 -2.64
C PHE A 59 -12.00 -8.63 -1.47
N LEU A 60 -10.95 -9.42 -1.74
CA LEU A 60 -9.95 -9.78 -0.74
C LEU A 60 -8.80 -8.80 -0.83
N HIS A 61 -8.63 -7.98 0.19
CA HIS A 61 -7.58 -6.96 0.29
C HIS A 61 -6.23 -7.59 0.66
N ILE A 62 -5.18 -7.29 -0.10
CA ILE A 62 -3.85 -7.91 0.04
C ILE A 62 -2.72 -6.90 0.29
N GLY A 63 -3.06 -5.70 0.73
CA GLY A 63 -2.16 -4.70 1.29
C GLY A 63 -2.53 -4.36 2.73
N ILE A 64 -1.90 -3.33 3.26
CA ILE A 64 -2.34 -2.65 4.48
C ILE A 64 -2.64 -1.21 4.10
N ASP A 65 -3.80 -0.72 4.52
CA ASP A 65 -4.15 0.68 4.37
C ASP A 65 -3.81 1.43 5.67
N ILE A 66 -3.12 2.55 5.54
CA ILE A 66 -2.82 3.45 6.66
C ILE A 66 -3.54 4.75 6.38
N GLY A 67 -4.71 4.93 7.01
CA GLY A 67 -5.48 6.17 6.96
C GLY A 67 -4.78 7.27 7.74
N ALA A 68 -4.65 8.45 7.13
CA ALA A 68 -4.04 9.63 7.74
C ALA A 68 -4.43 10.89 6.96
N PRO A 69 -4.15 12.11 7.49
CA PRO A 69 -4.42 13.35 6.78
C PRO A 69 -3.76 13.44 5.40
N VAL A 70 -4.41 14.16 4.49
CA VAL A 70 -3.83 14.49 3.18
C VAL A 70 -2.46 15.15 3.37
N GLY A 71 -1.50 14.78 2.53
CA GLY A 71 -0.13 15.29 2.59
C GLY A 71 0.75 14.62 3.66
N THR A 72 0.25 13.61 4.37
CA THR A 72 1.09 12.82 5.29
C THR A 72 2.26 12.21 4.52
N PRO A 73 3.51 12.42 4.99
CA PRO A 73 4.69 11.90 4.33
C PRO A 73 4.79 10.37 4.48
N CYS A 74 5.21 9.72 3.40
CA CYS A 74 5.46 8.28 3.38
C CYS A 74 6.95 8.02 3.10
N MET A 75 7.56 7.13 3.90
CA MET A 75 8.99 6.88 3.90
C MET A 75 9.34 5.50 3.34
N ALA A 76 10.54 5.40 2.78
CA ALA A 76 11.11 4.13 2.39
C ALA A 76 11.45 3.26 3.63
N PHE A 77 10.95 2.04 3.68
CA PHE A 77 11.19 1.15 4.83
C PHE A 77 12.66 0.69 4.97
N ASP A 78 13.39 0.64 3.86
CA ASP A 78 14.82 0.34 3.80
C ASP A 78 15.44 1.06 2.60
N GLN A 79 16.76 1.02 2.47
CA GLN A 79 17.44 1.49 1.27
C GLN A 79 16.98 0.69 0.04
N GLY A 80 16.93 1.36 -1.11
CA GLY A 80 16.46 0.73 -2.35
C GLY A 80 16.55 1.66 -3.55
N GLU A 81 15.63 1.47 -4.47
CA GLU A 81 15.49 2.33 -5.65
C GLU A 81 14.03 2.44 -6.08
N ILE A 82 13.69 3.51 -6.77
CA ILE A 82 12.41 3.65 -7.47
C ILE A 82 12.38 2.68 -8.65
N SER A 83 11.46 1.71 -8.64
CA SER A 83 11.31 0.72 -9.70
C SER A 83 10.32 1.17 -10.76
N HIS A 84 9.14 1.63 -10.32
CA HIS A 84 8.07 2.12 -11.19
C HIS A 84 7.37 3.29 -10.50
N PHE A 85 6.70 4.13 -11.28
CA PHE A 85 5.75 5.13 -10.78
C PHE A 85 4.83 5.54 -11.92
N GLY A 86 3.64 6.02 -11.58
CA GLY A 86 2.66 6.46 -12.57
C GLY A 86 1.33 6.85 -11.98
N TYR A 87 0.32 6.88 -12.84
CA TYR A 87 -1.04 7.28 -12.49
C TYR A 87 -2.06 6.27 -13.05
N ASN A 88 -2.88 5.72 -12.18
CA ASN A 88 -3.98 4.80 -12.48
C ASN A 88 -5.29 5.58 -12.36
N PRO A 89 -5.90 6.01 -13.48
CA PRO A 89 -6.96 7.02 -13.47
C PRO A 89 -8.38 6.50 -13.22
N ALA A 90 -8.60 5.18 -13.15
CA ALA A 90 -9.94 4.64 -13.01
C ALA A 90 -10.53 4.95 -11.61
N ASP A 91 -11.84 5.15 -11.55
CA ASP A 91 -12.54 5.34 -10.28
C ASP A 91 -12.39 4.09 -9.40
N GLY A 92 -11.93 4.28 -8.17
CA GLY A 92 -11.64 3.21 -7.24
C GLY A 92 -10.25 2.60 -7.39
N ASP A 93 -9.44 3.04 -8.35
CA ASP A 93 -8.05 2.64 -8.52
C ASP A 93 -7.12 3.40 -7.58
N TYR A 94 -5.83 3.20 -7.72
CA TYR A 94 -4.80 3.81 -6.86
C TYR A 94 -4.58 5.31 -7.05
N GLY A 95 -4.98 5.90 -8.18
CA GLY A 95 -4.47 7.22 -8.52
C GLY A 95 -2.96 7.20 -8.74
N TYR A 96 -2.20 8.10 -8.11
CA TYR A 96 -0.74 8.10 -8.22
C TYR A 96 -0.11 7.02 -7.35
N VAL A 97 0.93 6.38 -7.90
CA VAL A 97 1.67 5.29 -7.25
C VAL A 97 3.17 5.42 -7.44
N ILE A 98 3.90 4.90 -6.47
CA ILE A 98 5.33 4.61 -6.57
C ILE A 98 5.56 3.16 -6.15
N ILE A 99 6.38 2.44 -6.91
CA ILE A 99 6.86 1.12 -6.53
C ILE A 99 8.36 1.21 -6.33
N THR A 100 8.81 0.78 -5.18
CA THR A 100 10.21 0.72 -4.82
C THR A 100 10.73 -0.72 -4.90
N LYS A 101 12.03 -0.89 -5.14
CA LYS A 101 12.71 -2.18 -5.13
C LYS A 101 13.77 -2.19 -4.04
N HIS A 102 13.76 -3.21 -3.23
CA HIS A 102 14.66 -3.40 -2.10
C HIS A 102 15.33 -4.77 -2.16
N LEU A 103 16.39 -4.97 -1.37
CA LEU A 103 17.00 -6.29 -1.17
C LEU A 103 16.77 -6.75 0.27
N VAL A 104 15.99 -7.81 0.43
CA VAL A 104 15.74 -8.46 1.72
C VAL A 104 16.31 -9.87 1.66
N ASP A 105 17.24 -10.20 2.56
CA ASP A 105 17.95 -11.51 2.55
C ASP A 105 18.57 -11.81 1.15
N ASN A 106 19.14 -10.78 0.50
CA ASN A 106 19.69 -10.81 -0.87
C ASN A 106 18.68 -11.18 -1.98
N LYS A 107 17.39 -11.09 -1.70
CA LYS A 107 16.32 -11.29 -2.70
C LYS A 107 15.62 -9.97 -2.98
N PRO A 108 15.28 -9.70 -4.25
CA PRO A 108 14.53 -8.50 -4.58
C PRO A 108 13.11 -8.59 -4.02
N ILE A 109 12.64 -7.49 -3.46
CA ILE A 109 11.28 -7.27 -2.98
C ILE A 109 10.81 -5.94 -3.53
N TRP A 110 9.59 -5.89 -4.02
CA TRP A 110 8.95 -4.67 -4.47
C TRP A 110 7.91 -4.23 -3.44
N ALA A 111 7.84 -2.92 -3.22
CA ALA A 111 6.83 -2.33 -2.34
C ALA A 111 6.06 -1.24 -3.10
N LEU A 112 4.75 -1.40 -3.17
CA LEU A 112 3.83 -0.42 -3.75
C LEU A 112 3.37 0.55 -2.65
N TYR A 113 3.42 1.82 -2.99
CA TYR A 113 2.84 2.94 -2.28
C TYR A 113 1.75 3.52 -3.17
N GLY A 114 0.49 3.34 -2.82
CA GLY A 114 -0.69 3.77 -3.59
C GLY A 114 -1.43 4.93 -2.94
N HIS A 115 -2.35 5.54 -3.66
CA HIS A 115 -3.21 6.65 -3.26
C HIS A 115 -2.43 7.94 -2.94
N LEU A 116 -1.40 8.19 -3.75
CA LEU A 116 -0.48 9.30 -3.55
C LEU A 116 -0.96 10.60 -4.19
N SER A 117 -0.34 11.70 -3.77
CA SER A 117 -0.51 13.00 -4.45
C SER A 117 0.25 13.05 -5.78
N ALA A 118 -0.21 13.88 -6.70
CA ALA A 118 0.47 14.16 -7.97
C ALA A 118 1.91 14.69 -7.78
N GLU A 119 2.15 15.40 -6.67
CA GLU A 119 3.48 15.91 -6.31
C GLU A 119 4.49 14.79 -6.08
N SER A 120 4.00 13.63 -5.59
CA SER A 120 4.85 12.48 -5.24
C SER A 120 5.66 11.93 -6.40
N ILE A 121 5.17 12.03 -7.64
CA ILE A 121 5.88 11.49 -8.81
C ILE A 121 6.70 12.54 -9.56
N LYS A 122 6.57 13.83 -9.21
CA LYS A 122 7.31 14.89 -9.90
C LYS A 122 8.82 14.74 -9.69
N GLY A 123 9.55 14.75 -10.80
CA GLY A 123 11.02 14.65 -10.79
C GLY A 123 11.57 13.28 -10.42
N LYS A 124 10.73 12.28 -10.15
CA LYS A 124 11.18 10.90 -9.91
C LYS A 124 11.79 10.29 -11.16
N LYS A 125 12.72 9.37 -10.96
CA LYS A 125 13.38 8.62 -12.02
C LYS A 125 13.44 7.14 -11.66
N ILE A 126 13.20 6.28 -12.63
CA ILE A 126 13.43 4.83 -12.48
C ILE A 126 14.94 4.62 -12.21
N GLY A 127 15.25 3.77 -11.23
CA GLY A 127 16.61 3.54 -10.76
C GLY A 127 17.13 4.59 -9.78
N GLN A 128 16.36 5.64 -9.46
CA GLN A 128 16.72 6.61 -8.43
C GLN A 128 16.91 5.91 -7.09
N LYS A 129 18.07 6.06 -6.48
CA LYS A 129 18.37 5.48 -5.18
C LYS A 129 17.62 6.22 -4.09
N ILE A 130 17.14 5.46 -3.11
CA ILE A 130 16.45 5.95 -1.92
C ILE A 130 17.11 5.39 -0.68
N SER A 131 17.16 6.19 0.36
CA SER A 131 17.71 5.81 1.67
C SER A 131 16.60 5.30 2.58
N ARG A 132 16.96 4.45 3.54
CA ARG A 132 16.04 4.05 4.61
C ARG A 132 15.53 5.27 5.38
N GLY A 133 14.20 5.39 5.55
CA GLY A 133 13.56 6.52 6.21
C GLY A 133 13.47 7.79 5.37
N GLU A 134 13.91 7.78 4.12
CA GLU A 134 13.72 8.91 3.21
C GLU A 134 12.26 9.10 2.89
N VAL A 135 11.74 10.33 2.98
CA VAL A 135 10.39 10.66 2.50
C VAL A 135 10.39 10.57 0.99
N ILE A 136 9.62 9.64 0.46
CA ILE A 136 9.57 9.37 -0.99
C ILE A 136 8.26 9.83 -1.64
N CYS A 137 7.19 9.98 -0.87
CA CYS A 137 5.89 10.38 -1.38
C CYS A 137 5.00 10.97 -0.28
N TRP A 138 3.81 11.43 -0.66
CA TRP A 138 2.79 11.99 0.22
C TRP A 138 1.41 11.47 -0.15
N MET A 139 0.54 11.28 0.84
CA MET A 139 -0.85 10.86 0.62
C MET A 139 -1.63 11.92 -0.16
N GLY A 140 -2.45 11.48 -1.11
CA GLY A 140 -3.19 12.33 -2.03
C GLY A 140 -4.59 12.69 -1.56
N GLU A 141 -5.16 13.73 -2.18
CA GLU A 141 -6.56 14.09 -2.07
C GLU A 141 -7.45 13.17 -2.93
N LYS A 142 -8.74 13.14 -2.64
CA LYS A 142 -9.72 12.29 -3.37
C LYS A 142 -9.68 12.43 -4.89
N HIS A 143 -9.43 13.63 -5.40
CA HIS A 143 -9.43 13.87 -6.85
C HIS A 143 -8.22 13.28 -7.57
N GLU A 144 -7.18 12.86 -6.84
CA GLU A 144 -5.92 12.35 -7.38
C GLU A 144 -5.56 10.94 -6.92
N ASN A 145 -6.28 10.41 -5.91
CA ASN A 145 -6.01 9.14 -5.25
C ASN A 145 -6.99 8.00 -5.59
N GLY A 146 -7.76 8.15 -6.67
CA GLY A 146 -8.79 7.17 -7.05
C GLY A 146 -10.15 7.38 -6.40
N GLY A 147 -10.38 8.51 -5.70
CA GLY A 147 -11.66 8.86 -5.09
C GLY A 147 -11.83 8.40 -3.64
N TRP A 148 -10.80 7.87 -3.02
CA TRP A 148 -10.82 7.35 -1.66
C TRP A 148 -10.59 8.43 -0.60
N GLU A 149 -10.99 8.15 0.66
CA GLU A 149 -10.49 8.91 1.80
C GLU A 149 -8.95 8.80 1.85
N SER A 150 -8.28 9.85 2.35
CA SER A 150 -6.81 9.90 2.36
C SER A 150 -6.22 8.73 3.13
N HIS A 151 -5.43 7.91 2.48
CA HIS A 151 -4.68 6.81 3.07
C HIS A 151 -3.51 6.40 2.18
N LEU A 152 -2.58 5.67 2.74
CA LEU A 152 -1.55 4.92 2.01
C LEU A 152 -1.99 3.47 1.89
N HIS A 153 -2.13 2.95 0.67
CA HIS A 153 -2.12 1.50 0.44
C HIS A 153 -0.66 1.05 0.34
N PHE A 154 -0.22 0.24 1.29
CA PHE A 154 1.13 -0.33 1.31
C PHE A 154 1.09 -1.83 1.09
N GLN A 155 1.81 -2.31 0.06
CA GLN A 155 1.80 -3.71 -0.34
C GLN A 155 3.18 -4.18 -0.72
N LEU A 156 3.53 -5.43 -0.38
CA LEU A 156 4.77 -6.08 -0.79
C LEU A 156 4.51 -7.06 -1.93
N SER A 157 5.52 -7.27 -2.79
CA SER A 157 5.53 -8.32 -3.80
C SER A 157 6.90 -8.99 -3.87
N ILE A 158 6.91 -10.31 -4.04
CA ILE A 158 8.14 -11.08 -4.33
C ILE A 158 8.43 -11.16 -5.83
N ASN A 159 7.48 -10.76 -6.65
CA ASN A 159 7.59 -10.72 -8.10
C ASN A 159 7.72 -9.27 -8.60
N GLU A 160 8.55 -9.06 -9.61
CA GLU A 160 8.66 -7.76 -10.27
C GLU A 160 7.35 -7.43 -10.99
N PRO A 161 6.71 -6.27 -10.70
CA PRO A 161 5.54 -5.86 -11.45
C PRO A 161 5.92 -5.47 -12.88
N GLU A 162 5.03 -5.73 -13.84
CA GLU A 162 5.25 -5.37 -15.24
C GLU A 162 5.12 -3.87 -15.49
N THR A 163 4.36 -3.18 -14.66
CA THR A 163 4.07 -1.74 -14.77
C THR A 163 4.08 -1.09 -13.39
N HIS A 164 3.57 0.13 -13.29
CA HIS A 164 3.36 0.83 -12.02
C HIS A 164 2.07 0.39 -11.29
N ASP A 165 1.64 -0.86 -11.50
CA ASP A 165 0.42 -1.41 -10.93
C ASP A 165 0.66 -2.79 -10.30
N MET A 166 -0.13 -3.09 -9.26
CA MET A 166 -0.26 -4.39 -8.61
C MET A 166 -1.72 -4.58 -8.17
N PRO A 167 -2.25 -5.82 -8.17
CA PRO A 167 -3.61 -6.04 -7.67
C PRO A 167 -3.71 -5.76 -6.17
N GLY A 168 -4.37 -4.70 -5.75
CA GLY A 168 -4.63 -4.38 -4.32
C GLY A 168 -5.70 -5.25 -3.69
N VAL A 169 -6.58 -5.79 -4.55
CA VAL A 169 -7.61 -6.76 -4.17
C VAL A 169 -7.66 -7.90 -5.18
N VAL A 170 -7.95 -9.08 -4.69
CA VAL A 170 -8.02 -10.30 -5.51
C VAL A 170 -9.33 -11.04 -5.28
N ASP A 171 -9.68 -11.98 -6.19
CA ASP A 171 -10.75 -12.95 -5.98
C ASP A 171 -10.39 -13.81 -4.76
N PRO A 172 -11.28 -13.93 -3.75
CA PRO A 172 -11.04 -14.78 -2.58
C PRO A 172 -10.68 -16.24 -2.91
N LYS A 173 -11.09 -16.73 -4.06
CA LYS A 173 -10.72 -18.08 -4.55
C LYS A 173 -9.23 -18.22 -4.87
N LYS A 174 -8.55 -17.10 -5.12
CA LYS A 174 -7.10 -17.03 -5.40
C LYS A 174 -6.29 -16.63 -4.18
N ARG A 175 -6.88 -16.66 -2.99
CA ARG A 175 -6.24 -16.21 -1.74
C ARG A 175 -4.87 -16.84 -1.53
N ASP A 176 -4.75 -18.15 -1.59
CA ASP A 176 -3.49 -18.84 -1.26
C ASP A 176 -2.38 -18.44 -2.22
N GLU A 177 -2.66 -18.38 -3.52
CA GLU A 177 -1.72 -17.86 -4.55
C GLU A 177 -1.34 -16.39 -4.30
N ALA A 178 -2.32 -15.55 -3.93
CA ALA A 178 -2.09 -14.14 -3.65
C ALA A 178 -1.18 -13.94 -2.43
N LEU A 179 -1.41 -14.69 -1.35
CA LEU A 179 -0.58 -14.58 -0.13
C LEU A 179 0.85 -15.11 -0.34
N GLU A 180 1.07 -16.03 -1.27
CA GLU A 180 2.42 -16.45 -1.68
C GLU A 180 3.17 -15.35 -2.43
N ASN A 181 2.47 -14.62 -3.32
CA ASN A 181 3.06 -13.59 -4.18
C ASN A 181 3.20 -12.23 -3.48
N TYR A 182 2.27 -11.92 -2.60
CA TYR A 182 2.15 -10.63 -1.89
C TYR A 182 2.21 -10.87 -0.38
N PRO A 183 3.42 -10.97 0.19
CA PRO A 183 3.58 -11.29 1.61
C PRO A 183 3.04 -10.19 2.52
N ASP A 184 2.65 -10.58 3.73
CA ASP A 184 2.09 -9.71 4.76
C ASP A 184 2.98 -8.48 5.01
N PRO A 185 2.50 -7.26 4.80
CA PRO A 185 3.28 -6.05 5.03
C PRO A 185 3.77 -5.87 6.47
N ARG A 186 3.18 -6.54 7.46
CA ARG A 186 3.65 -6.51 8.85
C ARG A 186 5.04 -7.12 9.03
N LEU A 187 5.52 -7.88 8.06
CA LEU A 187 6.92 -8.35 8.02
C LEU A 187 7.91 -7.16 8.00
N VAL A 188 7.47 -6.04 7.47
CA VAL A 188 8.21 -4.76 7.38
C VAL A 188 7.69 -3.75 8.41
N LEU A 189 6.38 -3.57 8.51
CA LEU A 189 5.75 -2.57 9.37
C LEU A 189 5.82 -2.92 10.87
N GLY A 190 6.04 -4.19 11.20
CA GLY A 190 5.95 -4.69 12.56
C GLY A 190 4.49 -4.92 13.01
N PRO A 191 4.27 -5.17 14.30
CA PRO A 191 2.96 -5.51 14.83
C PRO A 191 2.12 -4.25 15.07
N ILE A 192 1.55 -3.72 13.99
CA ILE A 192 0.66 -2.54 14.05
C ILE A 192 -0.80 -2.91 14.36
N TYR A 193 -1.12 -4.20 14.40
CA TYR A 193 -2.35 -4.79 14.95
C TYR A 193 -2.16 -6.27 15.22
#